data_174f2813454a181370fc0f7bda2df375
#
_entry.id   174f2813454a181370fc0f7bda2df375
#
_cell.length_a   1.000
_cell.length_b   1.000
_cell.length_c   1.000
_cell.angle_alpha   90.00
_cell.angle_beta   90.00
_cell.angle_gamma   90.00
#
_symmetry.space_group_name_H-M   'P 1'
#
loop_
_entity.id
_entity.type
_entity.pdbx_description
1 polymer ?
#
loop_
_entity_poly.entity_id
_entity_poly.type
_entity_poly.pdbx_seq_one_letter_code
_entity_poly.pdbx_strand_id
1 'polypeptide(L)'
;MIRAHESPHSPHMPEGGIRTLVLVEGPSDAAAVRALATRLGLEMGLDTTLHHIQISSAGGITNFSQVLAGFARAHPSARLCGLYDTAVGGERHVRRALTAAATRIAAHQSPESAGFFACVADLEDELIRALGAQAVERVLEEQGELPSFRRFQAMPEHRGSPVHRQLHRFLGTRATRKIRCAKLLVERLDLAKLPRPFAGLANHLVKASGVG
;
A
#
# COMPACT_ATOMS: atom_id res chain seq x y z
N MET A 1 45.54 27.62 29.88
CA MET A 1 44.66 27.95 28.78
C MET A 1 44.44 26.70 27.94
N ILE A 2 43.36 25.98 28.23
CA ILE A 2 43.01 24.72 27.55
C ILE A 2 41.83 25.08 26.63
N ARG A 3 42.05 24.98 25.30
CA ARG A 3 40.99 25.22 24.30
C ARG A 3 40.07 24.02 24.31
N ALA A 4 38.78 24.28 24.51
CA ALA A 4 37.71 23.30 24.35
C ALA A 4 37.64 22.84 22.90
N HIS A 5 37.67 21.51 22.68
CA HIS A 5 37.38 20.88 21.40
C HIS A 5 35.86 21.00 21.15
N GLU A 6 35.49 21.79 20.17
CA GLU A 6 34.16 21.77 19.59
C GLU A 6 33.97 20.44 18.87
N SER A 7 32.95 19.68 19.30
CA SER A 7 32.47 18.49 18.63
C SER A 7 31.93 18.84 17.25
N PRO A 8 32.18 18.04 16.20
CA PRO A 8 31.63 18.32 14.88
C PRO A 8 30.10 18.22 14.90
N HIS A 9 29.46 19.31 14.46
CA HIS A 9 28.03 19.39 14.24
C HIS A 9 27.55 18.21 13.40
N SER A 10 26.66 17.38 13.96
CA SER A 10 25.83 16.49 13.16
C SER A 10 25.08 17.32 12.11
N PRO A 11 25.05 16.91 10.84
CA PRO A 11 24.34 17.66 9.81
C PRO A 11 22.86 17.76 10.19
N HIS A 12 22.42 18.98 10.45
CA HIS A 12 21.03 19.33 10.65
C HIS A 12 20.29 19.03 9.33
N MET A 13 19.55 17.92 9.30
CA MET A 13 18.67 17.59 8.17
C MET A 13 17.60 18.69 8.08
N PRO A 14 17.32 19.23 6.88
CA PRO A 14 16.30 20.26 6.74
C PRO A 14 14.95 19.72 7.22
N GLU A 15 14.29 20.48 8.10
CA GLU A 15 12.93 20.24 8.54
C GLU A 15 12.01 20.22 7.30
N GLY A 16 11.49 19.05 6.92
CA GLY A 16 10.52 18.90 5.83
C GLY A 16 10.81 17.83 4.78
N GLY A 17 11.94 17.10 4.84
CA GLY A 17 12.27 16.06 3.85
C GLY A 17 11.41 14.78 3.96
N ILE A 18 11.12 14.13 2.82
CA ILE A 18 10.45 12.84 2.78
C ILE A 18 11.32 11.80 3.49
N ARG A 19 10.76 11.16 4.52
CA ARG A 19 11.45 10.14 5.34
C ARG A 19 11.05 8.71 4.96
N THR A 20 9.88 8.54 4.35
CA THR A 20 9.37 7.22 3.96
C THR A 20 8.66 7.30 2.61
N LEU A 21 9.00 6.39 1.70
CA LEU A 21 8.22 6.11 0.50
C LEU A 21 7.41 4.84 0.71
N VAL A 22 6.09 4.94 0.51
CA VAL A 22 5.22 3.79 0.33
C VAL A 22 4.97 3.62 -1.16
N LEU A 23 5.51 2.57 -1.75
CA LEU A 23 5.32 2.25 -3.15
C LEU A 23 4.28 1.14 -3.32
N VAL A 24 3.35 1.35 -4.23
CA VAL A 24 2.28 0.41 -4.58
C VAL A 24 2.12 0.31 -6.09
N GLU A 25 1.38 -0.70 -6.57
CA GLU A 25 1.27 -0.96 -8.01
C GLU A 25 0.39 0.07 -8.72
N GLY A 26 -0.78 0.34 -8.17
CA GLY A 26 -1.79 1.12 -8.84
C GLY A 26 -2.46 2.20 -8.00
N PRO A 27 -3.34 3.01 -8.63
CA PRO A 27 -4.09 4.06 -7.93
C PRO A 27 -5.06 3.52 -6.87
N SER A 28 -5.62 2.31 -7.05
CA SER A 28 -6.48 1.64 -6.06
C SER A 28 -5.71 1.35 -4.78
N ASP A 29 -4.51 0.80 -4.92
CA ASP A 29 -3.65 0.46 -3.80
C ASP A 29 -3.22 1.73 -3.05
N ALA A 30 -2.89 2.79 -3.79
CA ALA A 30 -2.57 4.09 -3.20
C ALA A 30 -3.76 4.66 -2.41
N ALA A 31 -4.99 4.53 -2.92
CA ALA A 31 -6.20 4.95 -2.20
C ALA A 31 -6.43 4.13 -0.93
N ALA A 32 -6.21 2.81 -0.98
CA ALA A 32 -6.29 1.91 0.16
C ALA A 32 -5.25 2.28 1.24
N VAL A 33 -4.00 2.51 0.84
CA VAL A 33 -2.92 2.88 1.78
C VAL A 33 -3.19 4.25 2.43
N ARG A 34 -3.69 5.23 1.67
CA ARG A 34 -4.09 6.52 2.25
C ARG A 34 -5.20 6.37 3.28
N ALA A 35 -6.22 5.56 2.99
CA ALA A 35 -7.29 5.27 3.93
C ALA A 35 -6.77 4.59 5.21
N LEU A 36 -5.86 3.62 5.08
CA LEU A 36 -5.19 2.99 6.21
C LEU A 36 -4.43 4.01 7.05
N ALA A 37 -3.60 4.84 6.43
CA ALA A 37 -2.80 5.84 7.10
C ALA A 37 -3.67 6.85 7.87
N THR A 38 -4.76 7.34 7.26
CA THR A 38 -5.75 8.20 7.93
C THR A 38 -6.35 7.52 9.15
N ARG A 39 -6.72 6.25 9.06
CA ARG A 39 -7.29 5.49 10.19
C ARG A 39 -6.28 5.22 11.31
N LEU A 40 -4.99 5.20 11.00
CA LEU A 40 -3.91 5.10 11.97
C LEU A 40 -3.58 6.45 12.65
N GLY A 41 -4.35 7.51 12.35
CA GLY A 41 -4.10 8.85 12.89
C GLY A 41 -2.90 9.57 12.29
N LEU A 42 -2.40 9.08 11.16
CA LEU A 42 -1.35 9.76 10.41
C LEU A 42 -2.00 10.90 9.63
N GLU A 43 -1.84 12.14 10.11
CA GLU A 43 -2.44 13.31 9.49
C GLU A 43 -1.89 13.56 8.09
N MET A 44 -2.80 13.85 7.16
CA MET A 44 -2.46 14.23 5.79
C MET A 44 -2.21 15.75 5.74
N GLY A 45 -1.01 16.17 5.38
CA GLY A 45 -0.78 17.55 4.93
C GLY A 45 -1.54 17.83 3.62
N LEU A 46 -1.69 19.12 3.26
CA LEU A 46 -2.32 19.57 2.01
C LEU A 46 -1.64 19.02 0.75
N ASP A 47 -0.42 18.58 0.87
CA ASP A 47 0.37 17.93 -0.15
C ASP A 47 0.36 16.42 0.10
N THR A 48 0.29 15.55 -0.85
CA THR A 48 0.22 14.08 -0.77
C THR A 48 1.24 13.41 0.18
N THR A 49 1.86 14.19 1.04
CA THR A 49 2.90 13.86 2.02
C THR A 49 2.29 13.79 3.42
N LEU A 50 2.22 12.60 3.98
CA LEU A 50 1.83 12.33 5.35
C LEU A 50 3.06 12.45 6.25
N HIS A 51 3.17 13.46 7.13
CA HIS A 51 4.27 13.53 8.09
C HIS A 51 5.62 12.99 7.54
N HIS A 52 6.05 13.47 6.36
CA HIS A 52 7.22 12.96 5.64
C HIS A 52 7.05 11.56 5.01
N ILE A 53 5.83 11.05 4.87
CA ILE A 53 5.51 9.80 4.16
C ILE A 53 4.93 10.15 2.79
N GLN A 54 5.59 9.73 1.73
CA GLN A 54 5.07 9.82 0.36
C GLN A 54 4.44 8.49 -0.05
N ILE A 55 3.20 8.52 -0.53
CA ILE A 55 2.52 7.36 -1.11
C ILE A 55 2.50 7.52 -2.62
N SER A 56 3.15 6.61 -3.34
CA SER A 56 3.29 6.66 -4.80
C SER A 56 2.81 5.37 -5.45
N SER A 57 2.08 5.53 -6.56
CA SER A 57 1.75 4.44 -7.47
C SER A 57 2.81 4.34 -8.57
N ALA A 58 3.32 3.13 -8.81
CA ALA A 58 4.31 2.89 -9.87
C ALA A 58 3.70 2.81 -11.28
N GLY A 59 2.38 2.66 -11.39
CA GLY A 59 1.73 2.37 -12.68
C GLY A 59 2.02 0.95 -13.17
N GLY A 60 2.17 0.01 -12.24
CA GLY A 60 2.40 -1.41 -12.46
C GLY A 60 3.72 -1.90 -11.84
N ILE A 61 3.76 -3.21 -11.50
CA ILE A 61 4.88 -3.84 -10.80
C ILE A 61 6.21 -3.75 -11.58
N THR A 62 6.16 -3.72 -12.90
CA THR A 62 7.35 -3.62 -13.76
C THR A 62 8.13 -2.32 -13.58
N ASN A 63 7.45 -1.26 -13.14
CA ASN A 63 8.04 0.06 -12.94
C ASN A 63 8.69 0.23 -11.55
N PHE A 64 8.49 -0.71 -10.63
CA PHE A 64 9.03 -0.65 -9.27
C PHE A 64 10.53 -0.36 -9.24
N SER A 65 11.31 -1.04 -10.09
CA SER A 65 12.77 -0.85 -10.13
C SER A 65 13.17 0.59 -10.45
N GLN A 66 12.51 1.19 -11.43
CA GLN A 66 12.80 2.58 -11.84
C GLN A 66 12.40 3.57 -10.74
N VAL A 67 11.20 3.42 -10.18
CA VAL A 67 10.67 4.32 -9.15
C VAL A 67 11.50 4.23 -7.87
N LEU A 68 11.77 3.03 -7.36
CA LEU A 68 12.57 2.84 -6.14
C LEU A 68 14.00 3.36 -6.31
N ALA A 69 14.67 3.05 -7.42
CA ALA A 69 16.03 3.52 -7.67
C ALA A 69 16.10 5.04 -7.82
N GLY A 70 15.11 5.66 -8.47
CA GLY A 70 14.98 7.11 -8.57
C GLY A 70 14.80 7.77 -7.20
N PHE A 71 13.88 7.24 -6.40
CA PHE A 71 13.61 7.76 -5.07
C PHE A 71 14.80 7.58 -4.12
N ALA A 72 15.42 6.40 -4.09
CA ALA A 72 16.58 6.13 -3.23
C ALA A 72 17.77 7.04 -3.53
N ARG A 73 17.97 7.44 -4.80
CA ARG A 73 18.99 8.42 -5.16
C ARG A 73 18.66 9.83 -4.67
N ALA A 74 17.40 10.23 -4.78
CA ALA A 74 16.95 11.56 -4.35
C ALA A 74 16.88 11.68 -2.82
N HIS A 75 16.59 10.56 -2.12
CA HIS A 75 16.35 10.51 -0.68
C HIS A 75 17.12 9.34 -0.03
N PRO A 76 18.47 9.39 0.06
CA PRO A 76 19.29 8.25 0.49
C PRO A 76 19.00 7.75 1.92
N SER A 77 18.46 8.62 2.78
CA SER A 77 18.12 8.30 4.16
C SER A 77 16.67 7.88 4.37
N ALA A 78 15.84 7.93 3.31
CA ALA A 78 14.44 7.59 3.41
C ALA A 78 14.23 6.08 3.52
N ARG A 79 13.19 5.71 4.26
CA ARG A 79 12.72 4.30 4.33
C ARG A 79 11.88 3.99 3.09
N LEU A 80 11.97 2.75 2.65
CA LEU A 80 11.18 2.23 1.54
C LEU A 80 10.27 1.13 2.09
N CYS A 81 9.00 1.18 1.75
CA CYS A 81 8.05 0.11 2.06
C CYS A 81 6.94 0.07 1.01
N GLY A 82 6.04 -0.92 1.06
CA GLY A 82 4.95 -0.98 0.12
C GLY A 82 4.13 -2.26 0.16
N LEU A 83 3.15 -2.30 -0.74
CA LEU A 83 2.35 -3.48 -1.05
C LEU A 83 2.60 -3.91 -2.49
N TYR A 84 2.53 -5.22 -2.73
CA TYR A 84 2.60 -5.78 -4.08
C TYR A 84 1.74 -7.03 -4.21
N ASP A 85 1.25 -7.28 -5.41
CA ASP A 85 0.46 -8.47 -5.71
C ASP A 85 1.38 -9.65 -6.02
N THR A 86 1.06 -10.85 -5.49
CA THR A 86 1.86 -12.05 -5.79
C THR A 86 1.63 -12.57 -7.20
N ALA A 87 0.53 -12.15 -7.85
CA ALA A 87 0.25 -12.51 -9.22
C ALA A 87 1.39 -12.07 -10.16
N VAL A 88 1.55 -12.80 -11.27
CA VAL A 88 2.51 -12.47 -12.37
C VAL A 88 3.97 -12.29 -11.90
N GLY A 89 4.37 -12.95 -10.81
CA GLY A 89 5.77 -12.93 -10.34
C GLY A 89 6.15 -11.65 -9.59
N GLY A 90 5.19 -11.01 -8.91
CA GLY A 90 5.39 -9.76 -8.16
C GLY A 90 6.59 -9.79 -7.22
N GLU A 91 6.77 -10.86 -6.45
CA GLU A 91 7.93 -10.99 -5.55
C GLU A 91 9.26 -10.84 -6.28
N ARG A 92 9.41 -11.45 -7.47
CA ARG A 92 10.64 -11.34 -8.27
C ARG A 92 10.90 -9.90 -8.72
N HIS A 93 9.85 -9.17 -9.09
CA HIS A 93 9.96 -7.76 -9.47
C HIS A 93 10.37 -6.90 -8.28
N VAL A 94 9.78 -7.12 -7.11
CA VAL A 94 10.13 -6.39 -5.88
C VAL A 94 11.58 -6.69 -5.48
N ARG A 95 12.02 -7.94 -5.46
CA ARG A 95 13.42 -8.30 -5.18
C ARG A 95 14.40 -7.59 -6.12
N ARG A 96 14.09 -7.58 -7.42
CA ARG A 96 14.90 -6.86 -8.41
C ARG A 96 14.93 -5.36 -8.16
N ALA A 97 13.78 -4.77 -7.80
CA ALA A 97 13.66 -3.36 -7.50
C ALA A 97 14.47 -2.95 -6.26
N LEU A 98 14.42 -3.77 -5.19
CA LEU A 98 15.19 -3.56 -3.98
C LEU A 98 16.71 -3.65 -4.24
N THR A 99 17.14 -4.60 -5.05
CA THR A 99 18.55 -4.69 -5.49
C THR A 99 18.98 -3.46 -6.28
N ALA A 100 18.14 -3.00 -7.22
CA ALA A 100 18.44 -1.82 -8.04
C ALA A 100 18.49 -0.51 -7.23
N ALA A 101 17.73 -0.42 -6.14
CA ALA A 101 17.74 0.70 -5.21
C ALA A 101 18.94 0.69 -4.25
N ALA A 102 19.87 -0.25 -4.39
CA ALA A 102 21.02 -0.46 -3.49
C ALA A 102 20.60 -0.53 -2.00
N THR A 103 19.40 -0.99 -1.73
CA THR A 103 18.94 -1.22 -0.36
C THR A 103 19.83 -2.30 0.27
N ARG A 104 20.21 -2.12 1.54
CA ARG A 104 21.09 -3.07 2.27
C ARG A 104 20.37 -4.39 2.62
N ILE A 105 19.65 -4.93 1.63
CA ILE A 105 18.98 -6.22 1.81
C ILE A 105 19.90 -7.29 1.26
N ALA A 106 20.29 -8.20 2.12
CA ALA A 106 21.02 -9.37 1.70
C ALA A 106 20.16 -10.17 0.70
N ALA A 107 20.79 -10.71 -0.34
CA ALA A 107 20.08 -11.40 -1.45
C ALA A 107 19.14 -12.53 -1.01
N HIS A 108 19.31 -13.07 0.20
CA HIS A 108 18.50 -14.12 0.81
C HIS A 108 17.37 -13.62 1.73
N GLN A 109 17.27 -12.31 1.99
CA GLN A 109 16.20 -11.77 2.81
C GLN A 109 14.91 -11.64 1.98
N SER A 110 13.75 -11.84 2.63
CA SER A 110 12.44 -11.68 1.99
C SER A 110 12.13 -10.19 1.73
N PRO A 111 11.30 -9.86 0.72
CA PRO A 111 10.80 -8.49 0.54
C PRO A 111 10.15 -7.94 1.81
N GLU A 112 9.52 -8.81 2.60
CA GLU A 112 8.84 -8.45 3.85
C GLU A 112 9.81 -7.89 4.90
N SER A 113 11.05 -8.41 4.99
CA SER A 113 12.09 -7.86 5.86
C SER A 113 12.55 -6.46 5.43
N ALA A 114 12.28 -6.11 4.17
CA ALA A 114 12.53 -4.79 3.60
C ALA A 114 11.32 -3.85 3.69
N GLY A 115 10.22 -4.29 4.30
CA GLY A 115 9.00 -3.50 4.40
C GLY A 115 8.04 -3.63 3.21
N PHE A 116 8.25 -4.62 2.31
CA PHE A 116 7.35 -4.87 1.18
C PHE A 116 6.50 -6.11 1.44
N PHE A 117 5.19 -5.92 1.55
CA PHE A 117 4.25 -6.96 1.95
C PHE A 117 3.41 -7.43 0.76
N ALA A 118 3.31 -8.75 0.65
CA ALA A 118 2.61 -9.42 -0.44
C ALA A 118 1.11 -9.52 -0.19
N CYS A 119 0.29 -9.02 -1.12
CA CYS A 119 -1.13 -9.37 -1.24
C CYS A 119 -1.24 -10.68 -2.01
N VAL A 120 -1.88 -11.68 -1.42
CA VAL A 120 -2.12 -12.97 -2.09
C VAL A 120 -3.20 -12.79 -3.15
N ALA A 121 -2.89 -13.10 -4.40
CA ALA A 121 -3.56 -12.68 -5.61
C ALA A 121 -3.41 -11.17 -5.84
N ASP A 122 -4.26 -10.35 -5.25
CA ASP A 122 -4.19 -8.88 -5.30
C ASP A 122 -4.81 -8.24 -4.04
N LEU A 123 -4.74 -6.91 -3.97
CA LEU A 123 -5.23 -6.13 -2.84
C LEU A 123 -6.74 -6.28 -2.66
N GLU A 124 -7.54 -6.30 -3.72
CA GLU A 124 -8.99 -6.43 -3.64
C GLU A 124 -9.39 -7.79 -3.06
N ASP A 125 -8.70 -8.86 -3.44
CA ASP A 125 -8.90 -10.20 -2.90
C ASP A 125 -8.63 -10.26 -1.39
N GLU A 126 -7.54 -9.62 -0.92
CA GLU A 126 -7.25 -9.49 0.51
C GLU A 126 -8.39 -8.80 1.27
N LEU A 127 -8.90 -7.69 0.73
CA LEU A 127 -9.97 -6.92 1.36
C LEU A 127 -11.29 -7.68 1.40
N ILE A 128 -11.65 -8.37 0.30
CA ILE A 128 -12.88 -9.18 0.24
C ILE A 128 -12.78 -10.36 1.22
N ARG A 129 -11.62 -11.02 1.33
CA ARG A 129 -11.41 -12.11 2.28
C ARG A 129 -11.50 -11.63 3.73
N ALA A 130 -10.92 -10.48 4.04
CA ALA A 130 -10.92 -9.94 5.39
C ALA A 130 -12.30 -9.50 5.87
N LEU A 131 -13.09 -8.87 4.99
CA LEU A 131 -14.40 -8.33 5.34
C LEU A 131 -15.54 -9.34 5.18
N GLY A 132 -15.37 -10.30 4.26
CA GLY A 132 -16.43 -11.19 3.80
C GLY A 132 -17.41 -10.53 2.82
N ALA A 133 -18.07 -11.37 2.02
CA ALA A 133 -18.92 -10.93 0.92
C ALA A 133 -20.04 -9.97 1.36
N GLN A 134 -20.69 -10.25 2.50
CA GLN A 134 -21.80 -9.43 3.00
C GLN A 134 -21.39 -7.99 3.31
N ALA A 135 -20.21 -7.78 3.90
CA ALA A 135 -19.72 -6.44 4.20
C ALA A 135 -19.38 -5.66 2.90
N VAL A 136 -18.81 -6.35 1.91
CA VAL A 136 -18.53 -5.75 0.60
C VAL A 136 -19.83 -5.39 -0.13
N GLU A 137 -20.85 -6.25 -0.08
CA GLU A 137 -22.18 -5.94 -0.66
C GLU A 137 -22.84 -4.73 0.00
N ARG A 138 -22.71 -4.57 1.33
CA ARG A 138 -23.17 -3.35 2.02
C ARG A 138 -22.47 -2.09 1.50
N VAL A 139 -21.17 -2.16 1.26
CA VAL A 139 -20.45 -1.03 0.65
C VAL A 139 -20.99 -0.72 -0.75
N LEU A 140 -21.27 -1.75 -1.56
CA LEU A 140 -21.89 -1.54 -2.88
C LEU A 140 -23.29 -0.95 -2.78
N GLU A 141 -24.08 -1.35 -1.79
CA GLU A 141 -25.42 -0.81 -1.53
C GLU A 141 -25.37 0.68 -1.19
N GLU A 142 -24.51 1.07 -0.27
CA GLU A 142 -24.29 2.47 0.14
C GLU A 142 -23.82 3.35 -1.04
N GLN A 143 -23.13 2.74 -2.00
CA GLN A 143 -22.69 3.42 -3.22
C GLN A 143 -23.74 3.37 -4.36
N GLY A 144 -24.92 2.79 -4.13
CA GLY A 144 -25.95 2.62 -5.15
C GLY A 144 -25.57 1.63 -6.27
N GLU A 145 -24.52 0.80 -6.02
CA GLU A 145 -24.02 -0.13 -7.04
C GLU A 145 -24.51 -1.56 -6.87
N LEU A 146 -25.19 -1.90 -5.78
CA LEU A 146 -25.70 -3.25 -5.53
C LEU A 146 -26.64 -3.74 -6.65
N PRO A 147 -27.58 -2.94 -7.21
CA PRO A 147 -28.39 -3.39 -8.34
C PRO A 147 -27.54 -3.73 -9.59
N SER A 148 -26.45 -2.99 -9.83
CA SER A 148 -25.52 -3.28 -10.92
C SER A 148 -24.77 -4.59 -10.68
N PHE A 149 -24.36 -4.84 -9.45
CA PHE A 149 -23.74 -6.12 -9.06
C PHE A 149 -24.71 -7.29 -9.23
N ARG A 150 -25.99 -7.16 -8.83
CA ARG A 150 -27.00 -8.22 -9.04
C ARG A 150 -27.20 -8.54 -10.51
N ARG A 151 -27.23 -7.53 -11.39
CA ARG A 151 -27.26 -7.77 -12.84
C ARG A 151 -26.01 -8.50 -13.34
N PHE A 152 -24.83 -8.10 -12.86
CA PHE A 152 -23.57 -8.77 -13.17
C PHE A 152 -23.58 -10.26 -12.75
N GLN A 153 -24.09 -10.57 -11.56
CA GLN A 153 -24.21 -11.95 -11.08
C GLN A 153 -25.14 -12.81 -11.95
N ALA A 154 -26.19 -12.21 -12.51
CA ALA A 154 -27.17 -12.89 -13.35
C ALA A 154 -26.65 -13.23 -14.76
N MET A 155 -25.55 -12.61 -15.21
CA MET A 155 -24.93 -12.87 -16.51
C MET A 155 -24.45 -14.33 -16.61
N PRO A 156 -24.62 -15.01 -17.75
CA PRO A 156 -24.26 -16.44 -17.91
C PRO A 156 -22.82 -16.75 -17.50
N GLU A 157 -21.87 -15.88 -17.83
CA GLU A 157 -20.44 -16.03 -17.55
C GLU A 157 -20.07 -15.90 -16.06
N HIS A 158 -20.99 -15.38 -15.25
CA HIS A 158 -20.77 -15.17 -13.81
C HIS A 158 -21.66 -16.07 -12.95
N ARG A 159 -22.74 -16.57 -13.53
CA ARG A 159 -23.69 -17.44 -12.84
C ARG A 159 -23.02 -18.71 -12.34
N GLY A 160 -23.26 -19.04 -11.06
CA GLY A 160 -22.66 -20.23 -10.43
C GLY A 160 -21.22 -20.05 -9.93
N SER A 161 -20.56 -18.93 -10.22
CA SER A 161 -19.27 -18.62 -9.59
C SER A 161 -19.45 -18.24 -8.12
N PRO A 162 -18.50 -18.59 -7.23
CA PRO A 162 -18.54 -18.13 -5.83
C PRO A 162 -18.66 -16.60 -5.73
N VAL A 163 -19.45 -16.11 -4.78
CA VAL A 163 -19.72 -14.67 -4.60
C VAL A 163 -18.44 -13.87 -4.44
N HIS A 164 -17.45 -14.37 -3.71
CA HIS A 164 -16.14 -13.75 -3.57
C HIS A 164 -15.52 -13.45 -4.95
N ARG A 165 -15.48 -14.44 -5.85
CA ARG A 165 -14.93 -14.28 -7.20
C ARG A 165 -15.77 -13.32 -8.05
N GLN A 166 -17.09 -13.32 -7.88
CA GLN A 166 -17.99 -12.38 -8.56
C GLN A 166 -17.71 -10.94 -8.10
N LEU A 167 -17.57 -10.72 -6.79
CA LEU A 167 -17.22 -9.41 -6.22
C LEU A 167 -15.87 -8.92 -6.74
N HIS A 168 -14.85 -9.76 -6.66
CA HIS A 168 -13.51 -9.43 -7.15
C HIS A 168 -13.54 -8.98 -8.63
N ARG A 169 -14.19 -9.77 -9.50
CA ARG A 169 -14.34 -9.40 -10.91
C ARG A 169 -15.14 -8.11 -11.08
N PHE A 170 -16.26 -7.96 -10.36
CA PHE A 170 -17.11 -6.78 -10.46
C PHE A 170 -16.38 -5.49 -10.06
N LEU A 171 -15.62 -5.53 -8.97
CA LEU A 171 -14.81 -4.38 -8.53
C LEU A 171 -13.82 -3.94 -9.63
N GLY A 172 -13.23 -4.89 -10.33
CA GLY A 172 -12.26 -4.64 -11.41
C GLY A 172 -12.84 -4.15 -12.73
N THR A 173 -14.19 -4.18 -12.94
CA THR A 173 -14.80 -3.81 -14.24
C THR A 173 -14.69 -2.31 -14.58
N ARG A 174 -14.42 -1.43 -13.61
CA ARG A 174 -14.24 0.02 -13.81
C ARG A 174 -13.15 0.55 -12.87
N ALA A 175 -12.18 1.25 -13.43
CA ALA A 175 -11.07 1.83 -12.67
C ALA A 175 -11.55 2.76 -11.53
N THR A 176 -12.53 3.60 -11.79
CA THR A 176 -13.10 4.50 -10.77
C THR A 176 -13.78 3.76 -9.63
N ARG A 177 -14.48 2.65 -9.93
CA ARG A 177 -15.05 1.75 -8.92
C ARG A 177 -13.95 1.10 -8.08
N LYS A 178 -12.94 0.55 -8.76
CA LYS A 178 -11.80 -0.12 -8.10
C LYS A 178 -11.15 0.81 -7.08
N ILE A 179 -10.79 2.03 -7.48
CA ILE A 179 -10.16 3.04 -6.61
C ILE A 179 -11.07 3.40 -5.42
N ARG A 180 -12.35 3.72 -5.69
CA ARG A 180 -13.30 4.11 -4.65
C ARG A 180 -13.55 2.97 -3.66
N CYS A 181 -13.79 1.75 -4.14
CA CYS A 181 -14.06 0.61 -3.29
C CYS A 181 -12.83 0.22 -2.47
N ALA A 182 -11.61 0.27 -3.01
CA ALA A 182 -10.39 0.00 -2.25
C ALA A 182 -10.30 0.88 -1.00
N LYS A 183 -10.56 2.18 -1.13
CA LYS A 183 -10.65 3.12 0.00
C LYS A 183 -11.72 2.70 1.00
N LEU A 184 -12.98 2.55 0.53
CA LEU A 184 -14.13 2.28 1.39
C LEU A 184 -14.04 0.93 2.11
N LEU A 185 -13.47 -0.08 1.49
CA LEU A 185 -13.25 -1.38 2.12
C LEU A 185 -12.21 -1.28 3.24
N VAL A 186 -11.11 -0.55 3.03
CA VAL A 186 -10.12 -0.31 4.10
C VAL A 186 -10.74 0.44 5.26
N GLU A 187 -11.63 1.41 5.01
CA GLU A 187 -12.35 2.12 6.06
C GLU A 187 -13.24 1.23 6.94
N ARG A 188 -13.60 0.03 6.45
CA ARG A 188 -14.41 -0.97 7.17
C ARG A 188 -13.61 -2.06 7.90
N LEU A 189 -12.29 -2.14 7.65
CA LEU A 189 -11.46 -3.13 8.33
C LEU A 189 -11.44 -2.89 9.85
N ASP A 190 -11.41 -3.95 10.62
CA ASP A 190 -11.05 -3.89 12.03
C ASP A 190 -9.53 -3.70 12.16
N LEU A 191 -9.08 -2.57 12.72
CA LEU A 191 -7.65 -2.30 12.90
C LEU A 191 -6.94 -3.31 13.81
N ALA A 192 -7.68 -3.98 14.70
CA ALA A 192 -7.14 -5.05 15.53
C ALA A 192 -6.97 -6.38 14.77
N LYS A 193 -7.59 -6.50 13.59
CA LYS A 193 -7.62 -7.73 12.78
C LYS A 193 -7.28 -7.45 11.32
N LEU A 194 -6.33 -6.57 11.08
CA LEU A 194 -5.88 -6.27 9.71
C LEU A 194 -5.37 -7.53 9.00
N PRO A 195 -5.63 -7.69 7.68
CA PRO A 195 -4.94 -8.69 6.86
C PRO A 195 -3.43 -8.53 6.97
N ARG A 196 -2.70 -9.65 6.88
CA ARG A 196 -1.25 -9.68 7.08
C ARG A 196 -0.47 -8.58 6.33
N PRO A 197 -0.71 -8.32 5.01
CA PRO A 197 0.02 -7.26 4.32
C PRO A 197 -0.28 -5.87 4.89
N PHE A 198 -1.53 -5.60 5.26
CA PHE A 198 -1.93 -4.33 5.86
C PHE A 198 -1.36 -4.16 7.27
N ALA A 199 -1.35 -5.22 8.08
CA ALA A 199 -0.77 -5.20 9.43
C ALA A 199 0.74 -4.93 9.37
N GLY A 200 1.45 -5.57 8.45
CA GLY A 200 2.87 -5.33 8.22
C GLY A 200 3.16 -3.89 7.82
N LEU A 201 2.40 -3.37 6.84
CA LEU A 201 2.55 -1.99 6.40
C LEU A 201 2.20 -0.99 7.52
N ALA A 202 1.10 -1.21 8.25
CA ALA A 202 0.69 -0.36 9.38
C ALA A 202 1.81 -0.23 10.42
N ASN A 203 2.43 -1.35 10.80
CA ASN A 203 3.55 -1.37 11.74
C ASN A 203 4.76 -0.56 11.22
N HIS A 204 5.02 -0.60 9.91
CA HIS A 204 6.08 0.21 9.29
C HIS A 204 5.75 1.70 9.32
N LEU A 205 4.52 2.07 9.02
CA LEU A 205 4.06 3.46 9.00
C LEU A 205 4.09 4.09 10.41
N VAL A 206 3.57 3.40 11.42
CA VAL A 206 3.57 3.87 12.81
C VAL A 206 5.00 4.06 13.33
N LYS A 207 5.91 3.11 13.08
CA LYS A 207 7.33 3.25 13.45
C LYS A 207 8.03 4.39 12.72
N ALA A 208 7.60 4.73 11.51
CA ALA A 208 8.18 5.81 10.72
C ALA A 208 7.72 7.20 11.18
N SER A 209 6.49 7.32 11.70
CA SER A 209 5.92 8.58 12.19
C SER A 209 6.42 8.99 13.58
N GLY A 210 7.10 8.09 14.32
CA GLY A 210 7.54 8.38 15.69
C GLY A 210 6.41 8.53 16.69
N VAL A 211 5.19 8.14 16.34
CA VAL A 211 4.03 8.06 17.24
C VAL A 211 4.08 6.69 17.91
N GLY A 212 4.69 6.65 19.08
CA GLY A 212 4.80 5.48 19.95
C GLY A 212 5.01 5.91 21.38
#